data_ac62cb79b3c84ba07f6e581986c4c3f6
#
_entry.id   ac62cb79b3c84ba07f6e581986c4c3f6
#
_cell.length_a   1.000
_cell.length_b   1.000
_cell.length_c   1.000
_cell.angle_alpha   90.00
_cell.angle_beta   90.00
_cell.angle_gamma   90.00
#
_symmetry.space_group_name_H-M   'P 1'
#
loop_
_entity.id
_entity.type
_entity.pdbx_description
1 polymer ?
#
loop_
_entity_poly.entity_id
_entity_poly.type
_entity_poly.pdbx_seq_one_letter_code
_entity_poly.pdbx_strand_id
1 'polypeptide(L)'
;MAGITTDIFVASNLIWQTLKRRLSGSIENAPDLSLFSANMQKLLDRAPTNIFESYHWVDFSANQPPWLPTHVELQKGDNLSCFSDGRIYANKALDIYVPLSMQIWFRVGQGDIFRGTQKNHSFEAQDDGVLQLGNYFPNDWKTRSGDRTQNDK
;
A
#
# COMPACT_ATOMS: atom_id res chain seq x y z
N MET A 1 -20.64 1.60 18.29
CA MET A 1 -20.31 0.22 18.73
C MET A 1 -19.87 -0.73 17.62
N ALA A 2 -19.99 -0.38 16.34
CA ALA A 2 -19.53 -1.24 15.24
C ALA A 2 -18.00 -1.30 15.05
N GLY A 3 -17.23 -0.35 15.58
CA GLY A 3 -15.79 -0.25 15.38
C GLY A 3 -14.97 -1.31 16.11
N ILE A 4 -15.28 -1.61 17.34
CA ILE A 4 -14.48 -2.51 18.20
C ILE A 4 -14.54 -3.96 17.70
N THR A 5 -15.66 -4.39 17.17
CA THR A 5 -15.83 -5.75 16.64
C THR A 5 -15.01 -6.00 15.36
N THR A 6 -14.87 -5.00 14.50
CA THR A 6 -14.09 -5.09 13.27
C THR A 6 -12.59 -5.17 13.56
N ASP A 7 -12.10 -4.37 14.51
CA ASP A 7 -10.68 -4.38 14.92
C ASP A 7 -10.26 -5.68 15.57
N ILE A 8 -11.13 -6.23 16.45
CA ILE A 8 -10.90 -7.55 17.07
C ILE A 8 -10.87 -8.64 15.99
N PHE A 9 -11.76 -8.58 15.01
CA PHE A 9 -11.81 -9.55 13.92
C PHE A 9 -10.57 -9.48 13.03
N VAL A 10 -10.11 -8.29 12.67
CA VAL A 10 -8.88 -8.11 11.88
C VAL A 10 -7.66 -8.57 12.66
N ALA A 11 -7.53 -8.19 13.92
CA ALA A 11 -6.43 -8.61 14.78
C ALA A 11 -6.40 -10.14 14.96
N SER A 12 -7.54 -10.76 15.22
CA SER A 12 -7.63 -12.21 15.36
C SER A 12 -7.30 -12.96 14.08
N ASN A 13 -7.70 -12.43 12.92
CA ASN A 13 -7.36 -13.01 11.62
C ASN A 13 -5.85 -12.92 11.33
N LEU A 14 -5.21 -11.79 11.63
CA LEU A 14 -3.75 -11.63 11.49
C LEU A 14 -2.97 -12.60 12.38
N ILE A 15 -3.38 -12.77 13.63
CA ILE A 15 -2.78 -13.72 14.56
C ILE A 15 -2.98 -15.15 14.05
N TRP A 16 -4.19 -15.50 13.61
CA TRP A 16 -4.48 -16.82 13.06
C TRP A 16 -3.66 -17.14 11.80
N GLN A 17 -3.54 -16.22 10.87
CA GLN A 17 -2.71 -16.38 9.68
C GLN A 17 -1.23 -16.54 10.05
N THR A 18 -0.74 -15.82 11.05
CA THR A 18 0.64 -15.94 11.54
C THR A 18 0.87 -17.32 12.18
N LEU A 19 -0.05 -17.77 13.00
CA LEU A 19 0.00 -19.12 13.59
C LEU A 19 -0.04 -20.21 12.51
N LYS A 20 -0.92 -20.10 11.54
CA LYS A 20 -1.04 -21.03 10.43
C LYS A 20 0.25 -21.13 9.62
N ARG A 21 0.89 -20.00 9.33
CA ARG A 21 2.20 -19.97 8.63
C ARG A 21 3.29 -20.65 9.44
N ARG A 22 3.36 -20.39 10.74
CA ARG A 22 4.34 -21.04 11.63
C ARG A 22 4.14 -22.56 11.74
N LEU A 23 2.90 -22.99 11.80
CA LEU A 23 2.56 -24.42 11.88
C LEU A 23 2.77 -25.15 10.55
N SER A 24 2.58 -24.48 9.41
CA SER A 24 2.80 -25.06 8.09
C SER A 24 4.27 -25.07 7.65
N GLY A 25 5.18 -24.52 8.46
CA GLY A 25 6.61 -24.41 8.11
C GLY A 25 6.90 -23.46 6.93
N SER A 26 5.89 -22.76 6.43
CA SER A 26 6.07 -21.79 5.36
C SER A 26 6.54 -20.44 5.94
N ILE A 27 7.81 -20.39 6.29
CA ILE A 27 8.48 -19.14 6.63
C ILE A 27 8.72 -18.40 5.30
N GLU A 28 7.86 -17.48 4.97
CA GLU A 28 8.16 -16.54 3.91
C GLU A 28 9.30 -15.63 4.37
N ASN A 29 10.44 -15.72 3.69
CA ASN A 29 11.54 -14.78 3.93
C ASN A 29 11.04 -13.33 3.73
N ALA A 30 11.59 -12.41 4.51
CA ALA A 30 11.33 -10.99 4.28
C ALA A 30 11.71 -10.63 2.83
N PRO A 31 10.89 -9.83 2.13
CA PRO A 31 11.20 -9.41 0.78
C PRO A 31 12.55 -8.71 0.74
N ASP A 32 13.39 -9.07 -0.22
CA ASP A 32 14.63 -8.36 -0.49
C ASP A 32 14.32 -7.14 -1.39
N LEU A 33 14.16 -5.98 -0.75
CA LEU A 33 13.82 -4.74 -1.46
C LEU A 33 14.94 -4.29 -2.39
N SER A 34 16.20 -4.62 -2.09
CA SER A 34 17.33 -4.31 -2.95
C SER A 34 17.28 -5.14 -4.23
N LEU A 35 16.95 -6.41 -4.10
CA LEU A 35 16.78 -7.30 -5.26
C LEU A 35 15.53 -6.89 -6.07
N PHE A 36 14.44 -6.52 -5.42
CA PHE A 36 13.23 -6.01 -6.09
C PHE A 36 13.57 -4.77 -6.92
N SER A 37 14.17 -3.74 -6.33
CA SER A 37 14.53 -2.51 -7.05
C SER A 37 15.52 -2.75 -8.17
N ALA A 38 16.53 -3.60 -7.98
CA ALA A 38 17.49 -3.96 -9.02
C ALA A 38 16.85 -4.69 -10.20
N ASN A 39 15.90 -5.58 -9.94
CA ASN A 39 15.16 -6.28 -10.99
C ASN A 39 14.22 -5.35 -11.75
N MET A 40 13.51 -4.49 -11.04
CA MET A 40 12.64 -3.49 -11.67
C MET A 40 13.47 -2.52 -12.53
N GLN A 41 14.61 -2.04 -12.05
CA GLN A 41 15.49 -1.17 -12.83
C GLN A 41 15.95 -1.86 -14.13
N LYS A 42 16.33 -3.14 -14.08
CA LYS A 42 16.68 -3.90 -15.29
C LYS A 42 15.53 -4.02 -16.30
N LEU A 43 14.29 -4.11 -15.80
CA LEU A 43 13.11 -4.13 -16.68
C LEU A 43 12.89 -2.76 -17.32
N LEU A 44 13.02 -1.69 -16.55
CA LEU A 44 12.90 -0.31 -17.03
C LEU A 44 13.97 0.01 -18.08
N ASP A 45 15.22 -0.39 -17.84
CA ASP A 45 16.35 -0.17 -18.76
C ASP A 45 16.19 -0.91 -20.10
N ARG A 46 15.43 -2.00 -20.12
CA ARG A 46 15.16 -2.80 -21.33
C ARG A 46 13.87 -2.42 -22.03
N ALA A 47 13.02 -1.65 -21.38
CA ALA A 47 11.75 -1.25 -21.95
C ALA A 47 11.99 -0.29 -23.13
N PRO A 48 11.22 -0.40 -24.22
CA PRO A 48 11.23 0.59 -25.29
C PRO A 48 10.88 1.99 -24.73
N THR A 49 11.55 3.00 -25.26
CA THR A 49 11.45 4.40 -24.77
C THR A 49 10.06 5.05 -24.88
N ASN A 50 9.15 4.39 -25.58
CA ASN A 50 7.78 4.89 -25.82
C ASN A 50 6.69 4.13 -25.03
N ILE A 51 7.08 3.24 -24.11
CA ILE A 51 6.08 2.46 -23.34
C ILE A 51 5.52 3.26 -22.17
N PHE A 52 6.34 4.10 -21.55
CA PHE A 52 5.90 4.98 -20.45
C PHE A 52 6.59 6.34 -20.57
N GLU A 53 5.91 7.35 -20.08
CA GLU A 53 6.39 8.71 -20.10
C GLU A 53 7.45 8.94 -19.01
N SER A 54 7.19 8.43 -17.82
CA SER A 54 8.10 8.53 -16.67
C SER A 54 7.93 7.37 -15.71
N TYR A 55 8.87 7.20 -14.79
CA TYR A 55 8.75 6.30 -13.65
C TYR A 55 9.32 6.94 -12.40
N HIS A 56 8.76 6.56 -11.26
CA HIS A 56 9.13 7.11 -9.95
C HIS A 56 9.31 6.00 -8.92
N TRP A 57 10.36 6.11 -8.13
CA TRP A 57 10.58 5.28 -6.95
C TRP A 57 9.99 5.97 -5.73
N VAL A 58 9.21 5.24 -4.94
CA VAL A 58 8.59 5.78 -3.72
C VAL A 58 8.87 4.84 -2.56
N ASP A 59 9.59 5.33 -1.57
CA ASP A 59 9.73 4.66 -0.28
C ASP A 59 8.53 4.97 0.60
N PHE A 60 7.74 3.94 0.89
CA PHE A 60 6.50 4.08 1.63
C PHE A 60 6.63 3.47 3.03
N SER A 61 6.68 4.33 4.04
CA SER A 61 6.70 3.93 5.44
C SER A 61 5.30 3.87 6.05
N ALA A 62 5.02 2.78 6.77
CA ALA A 62 3.77 2.62 7.52
C ALA A 62 3.56 3.68 8.63
N ASN A 63 4.64 4.34 9.04
CA ASN A 63 4.61 5.33 10.12
C ASN A 63 4.31 6.76 9.65
N GLN A 64 3.95 6.93 8.38
CA GLN A 64 3.61 8.25 7.82
C GLN A 64 2.11 8.38 7.58
N PRO A 65 1.33 8.75 8.57
CA PRO A 65 -0.06 9.11 8.42
C PRO A 65 -0.24 10.58 8.02
N PRO A 66 -1.40 10.95 7.47
CA PRO A 66 -2.40 10.06 6.88
C PRO A 66 -2.06 9.67 5.45
N TRP A 67 -1.42 10.57 4.69
CA TRP A 67 -1.09 10.41 3.28
C TRP A 67 0.35 10.81 3.01
N LEU A 68 1.05 10.00 2.21
CA LEU A 68 2.35 10.33 1.64
C LEU A 68 2.14 10.89 0.23
N PRO A 69 2.40 12.18 -0.04
CA PRO A 69 2.45 12.70 -1.40
C PRO A 69 3.70 12.15 -2.12
N THR A 70 3.50 11.65 -3.33
CA THR A 70 4.58 10.95 -4.06
C THR A 70 5.38 11.84 -5.00
N HIS A 71 5.03 13.10 -5.16
CA HIS A 71 5.54 14.01 -6.19
C HIS A 71 5.18 13.60 -7.64
N VAL A 72 4.34 12.58 -7.82
CA VAL A 72 3.80 12.20 -9.13
C VAL A 72 2.51 12.98 -9.35
N GLU A 73 2.54 13.91 -10.30
CA GLU A 73 1.37 14.66 -10.73
C GLU A 73 0.67 13.90 -11.85
N LEU A 74 -0.62 13.71 -11.70
CA LEU A 74 -1.48 13.04 -12.66
C LEU A 74 -2.55 13.98 -13.17
N GLN A 75 -2.91 13.81 -14.43
CA GLN A 75 -4.08 14.41 -15.03
C GLN A 75 -5.16 13.35 -15.19
N LYS A 76 -6.41 13.77 -15.16
CA LYS A 76 -7.52 12.87 -15.44
C LYS A 76 -7.35 12.19 -16.80
N GLY A 77 -7.43 10.86 -16.80
CA GLY A 77 -7.19 10.03 -17.99
C GLY A 77 -5.78 9.44 -18.06
N ASP A 78 -4.84 9.87 -17.22
CA ASP A 78 -3.51 9.29 -17.17
C ASP A 78 -3.58 7.84 -16.66
N ASN A 79 -2.79 6.97 -17.30
CA ASN A 79 -2.68 5.58 -16.91
C ASN A 79 -1.44 5.36 -16.06
N LEU A 80 -1.64 4.84 -14.86
CA LEU A 80 -0.58 4.53 -13.92
C LEU A 80 -0.51 3.04 -13.63
N SER A 81 0.71 2.50 -13.64
CA SER A 81 0.98 1.14 -13.15
C SER A 81 1.93 1.20 -11.96
N CYS A 82 1.49 0.66 -10.84
CA CYS A 82 2.27 0.58 -9.61
C CYS A 82 2.75 -0.86 -9.39
N PHE A 83 4.02 -1.00 -9.06
CA PHE A 83 4.61 -2.25 -8.60
C PHE A 83 5.16 -2.03 -7.20
N SER A 84 4.86 -2.93 -6.28
CA SER A 84 5.26 -2.79 -4.89
C SER A 84 5.77 -4.09 -4.30
N ASP A 85 6.77 -3.99 -3.44
CA ASP A 85 7.19 -5.09 -2.58
C ASP A 85 7.52 -4.56 -1.18
N GLY A 86 7.55 -5.44 -0.19
CA GLY A 86 7.79 -5.08 1.19
C GLY A 86 6.78 -5.70 2.16
N ARG A 87 6.89 -5.29 3.42
CA ARG A 87 6.00 -5.70 4.52
C ARG A 87 5.73 -4.53 5.44
N ILE A 88 4.50 -4.41 5.89
CA ILE A 88 4.12 -3.53 6.98
C ILE A 88 3.83 -4.38 8.21
N TYR A 89 4.63 -4.20 9.25
CA TYR A 89 4.49 -4.98 10.47
C TYR A 89 3.50 -4.32 11.42
N ALA A 90 2.47 -5.07 11.81
CA ALA A 90 1.64 -4.73 12.96
C ALA A 90 2.41 -4.98 14.27
N ASN A 91 3.24 -6.03 14.30
CA ASN A 91 4.18 -6.28 15.40
C ASN A 91 5.42 -7.01 14.86
N LYS A 92 6.54 -6.30 14.82
CA LYS A 92 7.79 -6.83 14.29
C LYS A 92 8.41 -7.93 15.16
N ALA A 93 8.29 -7.83 16.48
CA ALA A 93 8.84 -8.81 17.40
C ALA A 93 8.12 -10.17 17.31
N LEU A 94 6.83 -10.15 17.02
CA LEU A 94 6.01 -11.35 16.82
C LEU A 94 5.92 -11.78 15.35
N ASP A 95 6.61 -11.08 14.44
CA ASP A 95 6.53 -11.28 12.98
C ASP A 95 5.08 -11.24 12.45
N ILE A 96 4.26 -10.36 13.04
CA ILE A 96 2.89 -10.13 12.59
C ILE A 96 2.93 -9.00 11.56
N TYR A 97 2.65 -9.34 10.32
CA TYR A 97 2.60 -8.37 9.22
C TYR A 97 1.33 -8.52 8.40
N VAL A 98 0.97 -7.45 7.73
CA VAL A 98 -0.17 -7.37 6.83
C VAL A 98 0.34 -7.48 5.38
N PRO A 99 -0.28 -8.28 4.51
CA PRO A 99 0.08 -8.35 3.10
C PRO A 99 -0.10 -7.00 2.38
N LEU A 100 0.80 -6.65 1.46
CA LEU A 100 0.74 -5.41 0.69
C LEU A 100 -0.59 -5.19 -0.05
N SER A 101 -1.20 -6.26 -0.56
CA SER A 101 -2.50 -6.20 -1.23
C SER A 101 -3.64 -5.65 -0.38
N MET A 102 -3.47 -5.61 0.94
CA MET A 102 -4.48 -5.08 1.87
C MET A 102 -4.12 -3.70 2.43
N GLN A 103 -3.01 -3.08 2.01
CA GLN A 103 -2.41 -2.01 2.77
C GLN A 103 -2.22 -0.71 2.03
N ILE A 104 -2.03 -0.75 0.72
CA ILE A 104 -1.77 0.48 -0.02
C ILE A 104 -3.09 1.01 -0.56
N TRP A 105 -3.42 2.19 -0.10
CA TRP A 105 -4.52 2.99 -0.59
C TRP A 105 -3.98 4.16 -1.38
N PHE A 106 -4.72 4.54 -2.39
CA PHE A 106 -4.39 5.58 -3.34
C PHE A 106 -5.43 6.68 -3.29
N ARG A 107 -4.97 7.90 -3.51
CA ARG A 107 -5.81 9.06 -3.81
C ARG A 107 -5.06 9.97 -4.78
N VAL A 108 -5.77 10.52 -5.77
CA VAL A 108 -5.24 11.54 -6.67
C VAL A 108 -5.86 12.87 -6.29
N GLY A 109 -5.03 13.87 -5.97
CA GLY A 109 -5.49 15.18 -5.53
C GLY A 109 -6.43 15.11 -4.32
N GLN A 110 -7.66 15.55 -4.50
CA GLN A 110 -8.75 15.50 -3.52
C GLN A 110 -9.86 14.51 -3.91
N GLY A 111 -9.58 13.65 -4.89
CA GLY A 111 -10.53 12.66 -5.37
C GLY A 111 -10.83 11.53 -4.37
N ASP A 112 -11.64 10.60 -4.82
CA ASP A 112 -12.01 9.42 -4.04
C ASP A 112 -10.81 8.54 -3.73
N ILE A 113 -10.80 7.93 -2.53
CA ILE A 113 -9.80 6.94 -2.15
C ILE A 113 -10.18 5.57 -2.69
N PHE A 114 -9.16 4.84 -3.16
CA PHE A 114 -9.32 3.47 -3.64
C PHE A 114 -8.15 2.60 -3.20
N ARG A 115 -8.36 1.30 -3.23
CA ARG A 115 -7.38 0.31 -2.76
C ARG A 115 -6.70 -0.38 -3.92
N GLY A 116 -5.38 -0.54 -3.83
CA GLY A 116 -4.65 -1.47 -4.67
C GLY A 116 -5.03 -2.93 -4.36
N THR A 117 -5.13 -3.75 -5.38
CA THR A 117 -5.64 -5.12 -5.25
C THR A 117 -4.56 -6.17 -5.08
N GLN A 118 -3.32 -5.87 -5.47
CA GLN A 118 -2.18 -6.79 -5.44
C GLN A 118 -0.86 -6.03 -5.34
N LYS A 119 0.28 -6.74 -5.39
CA LYS A 119 1.62 -6.14 -5.49
C LYS A 119 1.82 -5.29 -6.76
N ASN A 120 1.02 -5.50 -7.77
CA ASN A 120 0.91 -4.69 -8.97
C ASN A 120 -0.53 -4.20 -9.11
N HIS A 121 -0.69 -2.94 -9.42
CA HIS A 121 -1.98 -2.32 -9.61
C HIS A 121 -1.90 -1.27 -10.71
N SER A 122 -2.82 -1.34 -11.67
CA SER A 122 -2.93 -0.35 -12.72
C SER A 122 -4.29 0.31 -12.68
N PHE A 123 -4.32 1.62 -12.87
CA PHE A 123 -5.55 2.41 -12.88
C PHE A 123 -5.42 3.62 -13.80
N GLU A 124 -6.56 4.14 -14.22
CA GLU A 124 -6.69 5.42 -14.88
C GLU A 124 -7.07 6.49 -13.85
N ALA A 125 -6.36 7.61 -13.83
CA ALA A 125 -6.64 8.72 -12.94
C ALA A 125 -8.01 9.33 -13.25
N GLN A 126 -8.88 9.41 -12.23
CA GLN A 126 -10.21 9.99 -12.37
C GLN A 126 -10.24 11.48 -12.03
N ASP A 127 -9.20 11.98 -11.39
CA ASP A 127 -9.04 13.37 -10.95
C ASP A 127 -7.62 13.86 -11.26
N ASP A 128 -7.47 15.19 -11.33
CA ASP A 128 -6.17 15.84 -11.44
C ASP A 128 -5.52 15.99 -10.07
N GLY A 129 -4.20 15.90 -10.01
CA GLY A 129 -3.44 16.24 -8.83
C GLY A 129 -2.34 15.26 -8.48
N VAL A 130 -1.71 15.48 -7.33
CA VAL A 130 -0.62 14.64 -6.83
C VAL A 130 -1.15 13.30 -6.35
N LEU A 131 -0.51 12.22 -6.80
CA LEU A 131 -0.76 10.88 -6.27
C LEU A 131 -0.33 10.82 -4.81
N GLN A 132 -1.20 10.32 -3.97
CA GLN A 132 -0.97 10.12 -2.55
C GLN A 132 -1.17 8.65 -2.18
N LEU A 133 -0.27 8.15 -1.33
CA LEU A 133 -0.33 6.78 -0.80
C LEU A 133 -0.71 6.82 0.68
N GLY A 134 -1.52 5.87 1.10
CA GLY A 134 -1.92 5.75 2.49
C GLY A 134 -1.96 4.31 2.97
N ASN A 135 -1.74 4.11 4.27
CA ASN A 135 -2.03 2.86 4.95
C ASN A 135 -3.46 2.90 5.45
N TYR A 136 -4.19 1.85 5.22
CA TYR A 136 -5.51 1.69 5.80
C TYR A 136 -5.42 0.87 7.09
N PHE A 137 -5.91 1.49 8.17
CA PHE A 137 -6.28 0.76 9.38
C PHE A 137 -7.81 0.79 9.51
N PRO A 138 -8.46 -0.33 9.83
CA PRO A 138 -9.89 -0.35 10.05
C PRO A 138 -10.30 0.75 11.04
N ASN A 139 -11.35 1.50 10.68
CA ASN A 139 -11.92 2.63 11.45
C ASN A 139 -11.09 3.92 11.53
N ASP A 140 -9.95 4.00 10.84
CA ASP A 140 -9.18 5.27 10.78
C ASP A 140 -9.80 6.30 9.81
N TRP A 141 -10.68 5.86 8.93
CA TRP A 141 -11.29 6.71 7.91
C TRP A 141 -12.68 7.18 8.34
N LYS A 142 -12.89 8.49 8.47
CA LYS A 142 -14.19 9.09 8.73
C LYS A 142 -15.07 9.19 7.49
N THR A 143 -14.42 9.45 6.34
CA THR A 143 -15.09 9.74 5.08
C THR A 143 -14.38 9.04 3.92
N ARG A 144 -15.04 8.95 2.76
CA ARG A 144 -14.41 8.42 1.54
C ARG A 144 -13.29 9.32 1.01
N SER A 145 -13.29 10.60 1.37
CA SER A 145 -12.22 11.54 1.07
C SER A 145 -10.94 11.31 1.89
N GLY A 146 -10.97 10.41 2.87
CA GLY A 146 -9.78 10.00 3.60
C GLY A 146 -9.47 10.84 4.84
N ASP A 147 -10.45 11.51 5.41
CA ASP A 147 -10.30 12.13 6.73
C ASP A 147 -10.19 11.05 7.80
N ARG A 148 -9.06 11.02 8.50
CA ARG A 148 -8.87 10.09 9.61
C ARG A 148 -9.63 10.53 10.86
N THR A 149 -10.07 9.57 11.63
CA THR A 149 -10.38 9.82 13.04
C THR A 149 -9.06 10.17 13.73
N GLN A 150 -8.92 11.38 14.23
CA GLN A 150 -7.84 11.68 15.18
C GLN A 150 -8.07 10.80 16.41
N ASN A 151 -7.29 9.73 16.52
CA ASN A 151 -7.06 9.15 17.82
C ASN A 151 -6.00 10.04 18.47
N ASP A 152 -6.48 11.01 19.25
CA ASP A 152 -5.66 11.75 20.21
C ASP A 152 -5.18 10.75 21.28
N LYS A 153 -4.11 10.02 21.02
CA LYS A 153 -3.31 9.33 22.04
C LYS A 153 -1.90 9.09 21.54
#